data_0a0092bc9235649c1a19917cab40b578
#
_entry.id   0a0092bc9235649c1a19917cab40b578
#
_cell.length_a   1.000
_cell.length_b   1.000
_cell.length_c   1.000
_cell.angle_alpha   90.00
_cell.angle_beta   90.00
_cell.angle_gamma   90.00
#
_symmetry.space_group_name_H-M   'P 1'
#
loop_
_entity.id
_entity.type
_entity.pdbx_description
1 polymer ?
#
loop_
_entity_poly.entity_id
_entity_poly.type
_entity_poly.pdbx_seq_one_letter_code
_entity_poly.pdbx_strand_id
1 'polypeptide(L)'
;MTGVQDVVTVLEGAGFERLPKPLTVAGTEFDFEAAARGTQHSHDLILVATDQVPRLRLQRLVAGLARSLDLAASRRPMSLVLMGEVAAADRIELERCARVLHIGSTEPDVAEIEEAVAVLLPLKLPNAELVHGSDPINEVMSALGPVRTTSDHIALVKAAADGPDAVREALRRYANEGAGWADEAEDDDE
;
A
#
# COMPACT_ATOMS: atom_id res chain seq x y z
N MET A 1 -20.46 -16.22 -5.70
CA MET A 1 -20.00 -14.80 -5.63
C MET A 1 -18.98 -14.65 -6.76
N THR A 2 -18.83 -13.49 -7.36
CA THR A 2 -17.84 -13.32 -8.42
C THR A 2 -16.47 -13.09 -7.78
N GLY A 3 -15.39 -13.67 -8.31
CA GLY A 3 -14.04 -13.55 -7.74
C GLY A 3 -13.60 -12.10 -7.44
N VAL A 4 -14.07 -11.12 -8.22
CA VAL A 4 -13.88 -9.69 -7.93
C VAL A 4 -14.47 -9.29 -6.57
N GLN A 5 -15.65 -9.79 -6.23
CA GLN A 5 -16.29 -9.46 -4.94
C GLN A 5 -15.54 -10.13 -3.77
N ASP A 6 -14.95 -11.29 -3.98
CA ASP A 6 -14.16 -11.98 -2.95
C ASP A 6 -12.84 -11.22 -2.69
N VAL A 7 -12.17 -10.71 -3.74
CA VAL A 7 -11.02 -9.80 -3.60
C VAL A 7 -11.39 -8.55 -2.80
N VAL A 8 -12.52 -7.92 -3.12
CA VAL A 8 -12.99 -6.73 -2.38
C VAL A 8 -13.25 -7.07 -0.90
N THR A 9 -13.87 -8.22 -0.62
CA THR A 9 -14.15 -8.66 0.76
C THR A 9 -12.87 -8.87 1.57
N VAL A 10 -11.83 -9.48 0.97
CA VAL A 10 -10.51 -9.65 1.62
C VAL A 10 -9.87 -8.29 1.92
N LEU A 11 -9.92 -7.36 0.96
CA LEU A 11 -9.38 -6.01 1.13
C LEU A 11 -10.14 -5.22 2.21
N GLU A 12 -11.48 -5.28 2.24
CA GLU A 12 -12.29 -4.65 3.28
C GLU A 12 -11.96 -5.20 4.66
N GLY A 13 -11.78 -6.53 4.77
CA GLY A 13 -11.32 -7.19 6.00
C GLY A 13 -9.92 -6.74 6.45
N ALA A 14 -9.10 -6.27 5.53
CA ALA A 14 -7.77 -5.71 5.79
C ALA A 14 -7.76 -4.19 6.04
N GLY A 15 -8.92 -3.53 6.11
CA GLY A 15 -9.06 -2.11 6.43
C GLY A 15 -9.01 -1.18 5.21
N PHE A 16 -9.26 -1.72 4.01
CA PHE A 16 -9.48 -0.90 2.83
C PHE A 16 -10.96 -0.52 2.71
N GLU A 17 -11.22 0.66 2.21
CA GLU A 17 -12.56 1.17 1.94
C GLU A 17 -12.88 1.07 0.46
N ARG A 18 -13.96 0.40 0.12
CA ARG A 18 -14.44 0.31 -1.25
C ARG A 18 -14.85 1.69 -1.77
N LEU A 19 -14.45 1.98 -3.00
CA LEU A 19 -14.79 3.22 -3.69
C LEU A 19 -16.01 3.02 -4.62
N PRO A 20 -16.77 4.11 -4.89
CA PRO A 20 -17.89 4.04 -5.82
C PRO A 20 -17.45 3.70 -7.24
N LYS A 21 -18.34 3.06 -7.99
CA LYS A 21 -18.16 2.80 -9.41
C LYS A 21 -19.14 3.69 -10.21
N PRO A 22 -18.63 4.43 -11.22
CA PRO A 22 -17.24 4.56 -11.65
C PRO A 22 -16.37 5.31 -10.63
N LEU A 23 -15.06 5.03 -10.62
CA LEU A 23 -14.10 5.78 -9.84
C LEU A 23 -13.89 7.16 -10.46
N THR A 24 -14.10 8.23 -9.70
CA THR A 24 -13.89 9.61 -10.17
C THR A 24 -12.66 10.22 -9.54
N VAL A 25 -11.71 10.68 -10.35
CA VAL A 25 -10.49 11.38 -9.91
C VAL A 25 -10.27 12.63 -10.79
N ALA A 26 -10.08 13.78 -10.16
CA ALA A 26 -9.90 15.06 -10.85
C ALA A 26 -10.98 15.33 -11.92
N GLY A 27 -12.23 14.95 -11.67
CA GLY A 27 -13.36 15.12 -12.59
C GLY A 27 -13.39 14.13 -13.76
N THR A 28 -12.48 13.16 -13.80
CA THR A 28 -12.46 12.09 -14.82
C THR A 28 -12.96 10.78 -14.21
N GLU A 29 -13.83 10.10 -14.94
CA GLU A 29 -14.39 8.80 -14.55
C GLU A 29 -13.58 7.63 -15.12
N PHE A 30 -13.36 6.62 -14.28
CA PHE A 30 -12.64 5.39 -14.61
C PHE A 30 -13.48 4.17 -14.26
N ASP A 31 -13.79 3.36 -15.25
CA ASP A 31 -14.66 2.18 -15.12
C ASP A 31 -13.81 0.91 -14.90
N PHE A 32 -13.27 0.75 -13.69
CA PHE A 32 -12.70 -0.50 -13.20
C PHE A 32 -13.79 -1.41 -12.63
N GLU A 33 -13.52 -2.71 -12.52
CA GLU A 33 -14.50 -3.65 -11.96
C GLU A 33 -14.74 -3.39 -10.48
N ALA A 34 -13.68 -3.05 -9.74
CA ALA A 34 -13.75 -2.51 -8.39
C ALA A 34 -12.56 -1.60 -8.12
N ALA A 35 -12.70 -0.72 -7.13
CA ALA A 35 -11.62 0.08 -6.58
C ALA A 35 -11.77 0.17 -5.07
N ALA A 36 -10.63 0.22 -4.36
CA ALA A 36 -10.59 0.41 -2.92
C ALA A 36 -9.41 1.33 -2.53
N ARG A 37 -9.54 2.02 -1.40
CA ARG A 37 -8.47 2.85 -0.85
C ARG A 37 -8.07 2.40 0.55
N GLY A 38 -6.80 2.44 0.84
CA GLY A 38 -6.31 2.24 2.19
C GLY A 38 -6.68 3.42 3.09
N THR A 39 -7.04 3.14 4.35
CA THR A 39 -7.51 4.16 5.31
C THR A 39 -6.54 4.36 6.47
N GLN A 40 -6.19 3.31 7.21
CA GLN A 40 -5.40 3.42 8.44
C GLN A 40 -3.97 2.92 8.30
N HIS A 41 -3.80 1.74 7.71
CA HIS A 41 -2.51 1.02 7.67
C HIS A 41 -1.85 1.05 6.30
N SER A 42 -2.57 1.44 5.27
CA SER A 42 -2.10 1.56 3.90
C SER A 42 -2.60 2.86 3.28
N HIS A 43 -1.81 3.43 2.39
CA HIS A 43 -2.19 4.57 1.56
C HIS A 43 -2.46 4.18 0.11
N ASP A 44 -2.41 2.88 -0.21
CA ASP A 44 -2.59 2.40 -1.57
C ASP A 44 -4.01 2.70 -2.11
N LEU A 45 -4.06 3.03 -3.39
CA LEU A 45 -5.25 2.97 -4.22
C LEU A 45 -5.22 1.66 -4.97
N ILE A 46 -6.18 0.80 -4.72
CA ILE A 46 -6.26 -0.52 -5.31
C ILE A 46 -7.34 -0.54 -6.37
N LEU A 47 -7.00 -1.08 -7.52
CA LEU A 47 -7.87 -1.29 -8.67
C LEU A 47 -7.99 -2.79 -8.89
N VAL A 48 -9.17 -3.25 -9.25
CA VAL A 48 -9.41 -4.65 -9.61
C VAL A 48 -9.88 -4.72 -11.06
N ALA A 49 -9.23 -5.56 -11.84
CA ALA A 49 -9.62 -5.84 -13.22
C ALA A 49 -9.45 -7.34 -13.53
N THR A 50 -10.23 -7.85 -14.48
CA THR A 50 -10.11 -9.22 -14.98
C THR A 50 -9.55 -9.23 -16.39
N ASP A 51 -9.19 -10.41 -16.89
CA ASP A 51 -8.78 -10.66 -18.28
C ASP A 51 -9.89 -10.37 -19.31
N GLN A 52 -11.14 -10.17 -18.85
CA GLN A 52 -12.25 -9.78 -19.72
C GLN A 52 -12.12 -8.35 -20.25
N VAL A 53 -11.35 -7.50 -19.58
CA VAL A 53 -11.10 -6.12 -20.03
C VAL A 53 -10.06 -6.15 -21.15
N PRO A 54 -10.38 -5.65 -22.37
CA PRO A 54 -9.40 -5.62 -23.46
C PRO A 54 -8.12 -4.90 -23.05
N ARG A 55 -6.97 -5.53 -23.31
CA ARG A 55 -5.62 -5.05 -22.95
C ARG A 55 -5.41 -3.56 -23.16
N LEU A 56 -5.66 -3.07 -24.39
CA LEU A 56 -5.45 -1.66 -24.72
C LEU A 56 -6.37 -0.71 -23.93
N ARG A 57 -7.58 -1.19 -23.59
CA ARG A 57 -8.49 -0.43 -22.72
C ARG A 57 -7.95 -0.35 -21.32
N LEU A 58 -7.50 -1.48 -20.74
CA LEU A 58 -6.93 -1.52 -19.40
C LEU A 58 -5.69 -0.63 -19.28
N GLN A 59 -4.75 -0.70 -20.23
CA GLN A 59 -3.58 0.15 -20.28
C GLN A 59 -3.95 1.65 -20.29
N ARG A 60 -4.94 2.04 -21.11
CA ARG A 60 -5.43 3.43 -21.18
C ARG A 60 -6.07 3.87 -19.87
N LEU A 61 -6.86 3.01 -19.24
CA LEU A 61 -7.49 3.30 -17.94
C LEU A 61 -6.44 3.53 -16.85
N VAL A 62 -5.47 2.62 -16.73
CA VAL A 62 -4.41 2.71 -15.71
C VAL A 62 -3.53 3.94 -15.95
N ALA A 63 -3.07 4.17 -17.17
CA ALA A 63 -2.25 5.33 -17.50
C ALA A 63 -3.03 6.66 -17.39
N GLY A 64 -4.31 6.66 -17.71
CA GLY A 64 -5.20 7.81 -17.54
C GLY A 64 -5.40 8.15 -16.08
N LEU A 65 -5.65 7.15 -15.23
CA LEU A 65 -5.80 7.33 -13.79
C LEU A 65 -4.50 7.83 -13.15
N ALA A 66 -3.34 7.26 -13.52
CA ALA A 66 -2.05 7.74 -13.02
C ALA A 66 -1.88 9.25 -13.27
N ARG A 67 -2.16 9.71 -14.50
CA ARG A 67 -2.14 11.14 -14.85
C ARG A 67 -3.14 11.98 -14.06
N SER A 68 -4.34 11.45 -13.81
CA SER A 68 -5.35 12.18 -13.01
C SER A 68 -4.96 12.27 -11.55
N LEU A 69 -4.29 11.26 -11.00
CA LEU A 69 -3.71 11.31 -9.66
C LEU A 69 -2.59 12.34 -9.57
N ASP A 70 -1.71 12.43 -10.57
CA ASP A 70 -0.66 13.46 -10.64
C ASP A 70 -1.26 14.86 -10.70
N LEU A 71 -2.31 15.07 -11.51
CA LEU A 71 -3.02 16.35 -11.58
C LEU A 71 -3.71 16.72 -10.26
N ALA A 72 -4.20 15.74 -9.53
CA ALA A 72 -4.77 15.92 -8.20
C ALA A 72 -3.72 16.07 -7.09
N ALA A 73 -2.43 16.08 -7.44
CA ALA A 73 -1.29 16.05 -6.51
C ALA A 73 -1.37 14.88 -5.49
N SER A 74 -2.04 13.80 -5.86
CA SER A 74 -2.14 12.61 -5.01
C SER A 74 -0.86 11.80 -5.05
N ARG A 75 -0.32 11.50 -3.87
CA ARG A 75 0.88 10.65 -3.71
C ARG A 75 0.54 9.20 -3.35
N ARG A 76 -0.71 8.80 -3.52
CA ARG A 76 -1.13 7.43 -3.21
C ARG A 76 -0.49 6.45 -4.18
N PRO A 77 0.24 5.43 -3.70
CA PRO A 77 0.68 4.34 -4.55
C PRO A 77 -0.52 3.65 -5.21
N MET A 78 -0.37 3.28 -6.46
CA MET A 78 -1.42 2.61 -7.21
C MET A 78 -1.06 1.14 -7.38
N SER A 79 -1.95 0.24 -6.94
CA SER A 79 -1.83 -1.21 -7.08
C SER A 79 -3.00 -1.73 -7.93
N LEU A 80 -2.69 -2.57 -8.91
CA LEU A 80 -3.68 -3.23 -9.78
C LEU A 80 -3.71 -4.72 -9.46
N VAL A 81 -4.82 -5.21 -8.93
CA VAL A 81 -5.11 -6.64 -8.82
C VAL A 81 -5.68 -7.09 -10.15
N LEU A 82 -4.94 -7.95 -10.84
CA LEU A 82 -5.28 -8.44 -12.18
C LEU A 82 -5.59 -9.93 -12.11
N MET A 83 -6.83 -10.29 -12.45
CA MET A 83 -7.36 -11.64 -12.32
C MET A 83 -7.47 -12.31 -13.70
N GLY A 84 -7.21 -13.61 -13.74
CA GLY A 84 -7.27 -14.42 -14.95
C GLY A 84 -5.94 -14.54 -15.69
N GLU A 85 -5.97 -15.08 -16.90
CA GLU A 85 -4.77 -15.31 -17.70
C GLU A 85 -4.31 -14.05 -18.42
N VAL A 86 -3.14 -13.53 -18.03
CA VAL A 86 -2.54 -12.33 -18.64
C VAL A 86 -1.10 -12.59 -19.03
N ALA A 87 -0.76 -12.28 -20.29
CA ALA A 87 0.59 -12.46 -20.78
C ALA A 87 1.61 -11.62 -19.99
N ALA A 88 2.80 -12.18 -19.75
CA ALA A 88 3.85 -11.50 -19.00
C ALA A 88 4.24 -10.13 -19.59
N ALA A 89 4.26 -10.02 -20.93
CA ALA A 89 4.54 -8.76 -21.61
C ALA A 89 3.53 -7.66 -21.28
N ASP A 90 2.26 -8.03 -21.08
CA ASP A 90 1.19 -7.09 -20.78
C ASP A 90 1.27 -6.61 -19.33
N ARG A 91 1.67 -7.50 -18.42
CA ARG A 91 1.93 -7.14 -17.02
C ARG A 91 3.08 -6.13 -16.90
N ILE A 92 4.20 -6.36 -17.60
CA ILE A 92 5.35 -5.45 -17.62
C ILE A 92 4.94 -4.04 -18.10
N GLU A 93 4.06 -3.93 -19.09
CA GLU A 93 3.57 -2.62 -19.53
C GLU A 93 2.71 -1.92 -18.48
N LEU A 94 1.88 -2.66 -17.74
CA LEU A 94 1.06 -2.13 -16.64
C LEU A 94 1.91 -1.73 -15.42
N GLU A 95 3.00 -2.46 -15.15
CA GLU A 95 3.96 -2.20 -14.07
C GLU A 95 4.67 -0.84 -14.19
N ARG A 96 4.64 -0.22 -15.36
CA ARG A 96 5.14 1.15 -15.56
C ARG A 96 4.30 2.22 -14.86
N CYS A 97 3.04 1.90 -14.58
CA CYS A 97 2.10 2.88 -14.00
C CYS A 97 1.55 2.46 -12.64
N ALA A 98 1.56 1.16 -12.31
CA ALA A 98 0.99 0.62 -11.11
C ALA A 98 1.78 -0.61 -10.65
N ARG A 99 1.76 -0.93 -9.35
CA ARG A 99 2.16 -2.25 -8.88
C ARG A 99 1.14 -3.28 -9.36
N VAL A 100 1.56 -4.31 -10.07
CA VAL A 100 0.64 -5.36 -10.55
C VAL A 100 0.72 -6.58 -9.63
N LEU A 101 -0.43 -6.94 -9.06
CA LEU A 101 -0.65 -8.14 -8.25
C LEU A 101 -1.51 -9.09 -9.08
N HIS A 102 -0.96 -10.25 -9.45
CA HIS A 102 -1.61 -11.14 -10.40
C HIS A 102 -2.19 -12.37 -9.70
N ILE A 103 -3.46 -12.65 -9.98
CA ILE A 103 -4.19 -13.84 -9.57
C ILE A 103 -4.49 -14.63 -10.85
N GLY A 104 -3.94 -15.85 -10.99
CA GLY A 104 -4.04 -16.65 -12.19
C GLY A 104 -5.45 -17.16 -12.51
N SER A 105 -6.39 -17.05 -11.58
CA SER A 105 -7.79 -17.47 -11.70
C SER A 105 -8.74 -16.29 -11.77
N THR A 106 -9.85 -16.43 -12.47
CA THR A 106 -11.01 -15.50 -12.42
C THR A 106 -11.95 -15.81 -11.25
N GLU A 107 -11.86 -17.02 -10.71
CA GLU A 107 -12.61 -17.48 -9.54
C GLU A 107 -11.64 -18.07 -8.50
N PRO A 108 -10.76 -17.24 -7.90
CA PRO A 108 -9.78 -17.68 -6.93
C PRO A 108 -10.46 -18.05 -5.60
N ASP A 109 -9.84 -18.93 -4.84
CA ASP A 109 -10.19 -19.11 -3.45
C ASP A 109 -9.59 -18.00 -2.56
N VAL A 110 -10.01 -17.96 -1.29
CA VAL A 110 -9.56 -16.91 -0.35
C VAL A 110 -8.05 -16.97 -0.12
N ALA A 111 -7.46 -18.16 -0.09
CA ALA A 111 -6.03 -18.32 0.13
C ALA A 111 -5.21 -17.81 -1.06
N GLU A 112 -5.64 -18.09 -2.29
CA GLU A 112 -5.02 -17.54 -3.50
C GLU A 112 -5.10 -16.00 -3.54
N ILE A 113 -6.24 -15.43 -3.09
CA ILE A 113 -6.38 -13.98 -2.98
C ILE A 113 -5.41 -13.43 -1.94
N GLU A 114 -5.42 -13.98 -0.72
CA GLU A 114 -4.56 -13.51 0.37
C GLU A 114 -3.07 -13.61 0.01
N GLU A 115 -2.65 -14.67 -0.67
CA GLU A 115 -1.28 -14.82 -1.16
C GLU A 115 -0.92 -13.73 -2.17
N ALA A 116 -1.77 -13.50 -3.17
CA ALA A 116 -1.51 -12.54 -4.23
C ALA A 116 -1.48 -11.09 -3.71
N VAL A 117 -2.34 -10.75 -2.73
CA VAL A 117 -2.41 -9.40 -2.14
C VAL A 117 -1.67 -9.28 -0.80
N ALA A 118 -0.88 -10.27 -0.41
CA ALA A 118 -0.19 -10.32 0.90
C ALA A 118 0.59 -9.05 1.24
N VAL A 119 1.19 -8.41 0.24
CA VAL A 119 1.92 -7.14 0.39
C VAL A 119 1.02 -5.96 0.83
N LEU A 120 -0.28 -6.07 0.65
CA LEU A 120 -1.27 -5.06 1.04
C LEU A 120 -1.93 -5.38 2.38
N LEU A 121 -1.85 -6.63 2.83
CA LEU A 121 -2.48 -7.07 4.07
C LEU A 121 -1.67 -6.68 5.30
N PRO A 122 -2.33 -6.46 6.44
CA PRO A 122 -1.63 -6.22 7.69
C PRO A 122 -0.72 -7.41 8.03
N LEU A 123 0.55 -7.13 8.31
CA LEU A 123 1.50 -8.17 8.70
C LEU A 123 1.09 -8.78 10.05
N LYS A 124 0.75 -10.05 10.04
CA LYS A 124 0.50 -10.85 11.26
C LYS A 124 1.82 -11.50 11.68
N LEU A 125 2.51 -10.88 12.61
CA LEU A 125 3.69 -11.50 13.21
C LEU A 125 3.24 -12.64 14.15
N PRO A 126 3.96 -13.77 14.19
CA PRO A 126 3.71 -14.79 15.20
C PRO A 126 3.84 -14.15 16.58
N ASN A 127 2.92 -14.50 17.49
CA ASN A 127 2.81 -13.90 18.81
C ASN A 127 4.19 -13.76 19.48
N ALA A 128 4.46 -12.58 20.00
CA ALA A 128 5.69 -12.24 20.73
C ALA A 128 5.91 -13.09 22.02
N GLU A 129 4.94 -13.95 22.38
CA GLU A 129 5.07 -14.88 23.51
C GLU A 129 6.22 -15.89 23.37
N LEU A 130 6.76 -16.08 22.16
CA LEU A 130 7.92 -16.95 21.93
C LEU A 130 9.27 -16.26 22.16
N VAL A 131 9.29 -14.98 22.47
CA VAL A 131 10.53 -14.19 22.65
C VAL A 131 10.70 -13.81 24.13
N HIS A 132 10.47 -14.75 25.04
CA HIS A 132 10.86 -14.55 26.44
C HIS A 132 12.39 -14.58 26.56
N GLY A 133 12.98 -13.40 26.73
CA GLY A 133 14.40 -13.24 27.08
C GLY A 133 15.27 -12.49 26.08
N SER A 134 14.79 -12.14 24.90
CA SER A 134 15.52 -11.27 23.98
C SER A 134 15.07 -9.81 24.17
N ASP A 135 16.01 -8.90 24.12
CA ASP A 135 15.75 -7.48 23.94
C ASP A 135 15.83 -7.19 22.43
N PRO A 136 14.68 -7.17 21.72
CA PRO A 136 14.67 -7.04 20.27
C PRO A 136 15.25 -5.70 19.79
N ILE A 137 15.20 -4.67 20.62
CA ILE A 137 15.77 -3.36 20.32
C ILE A 137 17.30 -3.45 20.32
N ASN A 138 17.89 -4.08 21.34
CA ASN A 138 19.33 -4.29 21.41
C ASN A 138 19.83 -5.24 20.31
N GLU A 139 19.06 -6.26 19.92
CA GLU A 139 19.39 -7.14 18.81
C GLU A 139 19.43 -6.36 17.48
N VAL A 140 18.42 -5.54 17.19
CA VAL A 140 18.38 -4.67 16.00
C VAL A 140 19.54 -3.67 16.02
N MET A 141 19.81 -3.02 17.18
CA MET A 141 20.91 -2.08 17.32
C MET A 141 22.27 -2.75 17.07
N SER A 142 22.45 -3.98 17.54
CA SER A 142 23.67 -4.76 17.33
C SER A 142 23.84 -5.17 15.88
N ALA A 143 22.75 -5.55 15.20
CA ALA A 143 22.73 -5.94 13.79
C ALA A 143 23.00 -4.77 12.84
N LEU A 144 22.53 -3.56 13.18
CA LEU A 144 22.77 -2.35 12.37
C LEU A 144 24.24 -1.96 12.30
N GLY A 145 25.02 -2.22 13.33
CA GLY A 145 26.47 -1.98 13.38
C GLY A 145 26.85 -0.49 13.25
N PRO A 146 28.06 -0.10 13.62
CA PRO A 146 28.47 1.32 13.71
C PRO A 146 28.69 1.99 12.34
N VAL A 147 28.82 1.23 11.25
CA VAL A 147 29.33 1.76 9.97
C VAL A 147 28.23 2.32 9.06
N ARG A 148 26.97 1.95 9.29
CA ARG A 148 25.83 2.34 8.42
C ARG A 148 24.70 3.04 9.16
N THR A 149 24.87 3.33 10.44
CA THR A 149 23.79 3.81 11.28
C THR A 149 23.97 5.30 11.51
N THR A 150 23.05 6.12 11.03
CA THR A 150 22.98 7.54 11.36
C THR A 150 22.32 7.74 12.73
N SER A 151 22.46 8.95 13.33
CA SER A 151 21.77 9.33 14.56
C SER A 151 20.27 9.12 14.46
N ASP A 152 19.70 9.37 13.28
CA ASP A 152 18.26 9.30 13.01
C ASP A 152 17.76 7.86 13.01
N HIS A 153 18.52 6.92 12.42
CA HIS A 153 18.20 5.50 12.48
C HIS A 153 18.20 4.99 13.93
N ILE A 154 19.16 5.43 14.74
CA ILE A 154 19.22 5.08 16.15
C ILE A 154 18.01 5.65 16.90
N ALA A 155 17.60 6.88 16.61
CA ALA A 155 16.44 7.51 17.21
C ALA A 155 15.14 6.76 16.87
N LEU A 156 14.99 6.32 15.59
CA LEU A 156 13.84 5.53 15.15
C LEU A 156 13.76 4.18 15.87
N VAL A 157 14.89 3.48 16.00
CA VAL A 157 14.92 2.18 16.72
C VAL A 157 14.60 2.37 18.19
N LYS A 158 15.12 3.43 18.84
CA LYS A 158 14.83 3.74 20.24
C LYS A 158 13.36 4.09 20.46
N ALA A 159 12.71 4.79 19.53
CA ALA A 159 11.29 5.08 19.59
C ALA A 159 10.42 3.82 19.69
N ALA A 160 10.92 2.67 19.21
CA ALA A 160 10.21 1.40 19.32
C ALA A 160 10.00 0.95 20.79
N ALA A 161 10.83 1.41 21.72
CA ALA A 161 10.65 1.15 23.16
C ALA A 161 9.38 1.81 23.71
N ASP A 162 8.97 2.94 23.12
CA ASP A 162 7.81 3.73 23.54
C ASP A 162 6.53 3.30 22.76
N GLY A 163 6.66 2.32 21.86
CA GLY A 163 5.55 1.69 21.13
C GLY A 163 5.37 2.19 19.70
N PRO A 164 4.37 1.62 18.98
CA PRO A 164 4.20 1.85 17.55
C PRO A 164 3.84 3.29 17.17
N ASP A 165 3.18 4.03 18.06
CA ASP A 165 2.80 5.41 17.78
C ASP A 165 4.03 6.34 17.85
N ALA A 166 4.95 6.10 18.77
CA ALA A 166 6.22 6.82 18.86
C ALA A 166 7.08 6.58 17.60
N VAL A 167 7.09 5.35 17.07
CA VAL A 167 7.78 5.05 15.80
C VAL A 167 7.15 5.80 14.63
N ARG A 168 5.82 5.82 14.53
CA ARG A 168 5.11 6.56 13.46
C ARG A 168 5.42 8.05 13.52
N GLU A 169 5.43 8.63 14.71
CA GLU A 169 5.75 10.05 14.90
C GLU A 169 7.21 10.35 14.55
N ALA A 170 8.13 9.51 14.98
CA ALA A 170 9.55 9.64 14.63
C ALA A 170 9.79 9.52 13.14
N LEU A 171 9.11 8.58 12.45
CA LEU A 171 9.18 8.44 10.99
C LEU A 171 8.58 9.66 10.27
N ARG A 172 7.46 10.19 10.76
CA ARG A 172 6.85 11.40 10.19
C ARG A 172 7.80 12.58 10.28
N ARG A 173 8.41 12.80 11.44
CA ARG A 173 9.41 13.85 11.65
C ARG A 173 10.60 13.68 10.73
N TYR A 174 11.18 12.49 10.66
CA TYR A 174 12.30 12.18 9.76
C TYR A 174 11.96 12.47 8.29
N ALA A 175 10.77 12.09 7.84
CA ALA A 175 10.31 12.34 6.47
C ALA A 175 10.08 13.83 6.20
N ASN A 176 9.56 14.58 7.18
CA ASN A 176 9.33 16.02 7.04
C ASN A 176 10.64 16.81 7.05
N GLU A 177 11.58 16.46 7.92
CA GLU A 177 12.92 17.07 7.94
C GLU A 177 13.65 16.88 6.62
N GLY A 178 13.60 15.66 6.05
CA GLY A 178 14.16 15.35 4.74
C GLY A 178 13.51 16.10 3.57
N ALA A 179 12.26 16.50 3.72
CA ALA A 179 11.48 17.24 2.71
C ALA A 179 11.60 18.77 2.87
N GLY A 180 12.28 19.26 3.91
CA GLY A 180 12.35 20.69 4.24
C GLY A 180 11.01 21.28 4.73
N TRP A 181 10.08 20.44 5.15
CA TRP A 181 8.80 20.85 5.72
C TRP A 181 8.97 20.91 7.24
N ALA A 182 9.48 22.04 7.73
CA ALA A 182 9.39 22.35 9.16
C ALA A 182 7.92 22.56 9.52
N ASP A 183 7.50 22.01 10.67
CA ASP A 183 6.15 22.21 11.20
C ASP A 183 5.89 23.71 11.39
N GLU A 184 5.12 24.31 10.48
CA GLU A 184 4.42 25.57 10.72
C GLU A 184 3.11 25.28 11.47
N ALA A 185 3.20 24.74 12.66
CA ALA A 185 2.04 24.53 13.50
C ALA A 185 2.47 24.56 14.97
N GLU A 186 2.68 25.76 15.48
CA GLU A 186 2.49 26.14 16.90
C GLU A 186 2.97 27.58 17.12
N ASP A 187 2.16 28.54 16.67
CA ASP A 187 2.18 29.92 17.18
C ASP A 187 0.85 30.61 16.83
N ASP A 188 -0.24 30.17 17.46
CA ASP A 188 -1.47 30.93 17.58
C ASP A 188 -2.07 30.68 18.96
N ASP A 189 -1.41 31.23 19.99
CA ASP A 189 -2.04 31.55 21.27
C ASP A 189 -1.32 32.77 21.89
N GLU A 190 -1.80 33.97 21.51
CA GLU A 190 -1.81 35.17 22.33
C GLU A 190 -3.13 35.92 22.11
#